data_9e98057c94705ee7d655970494c73efe
#
_entry.id   9e98057c94705ee7d655970494c73efe
#
_cell.length_a   1.000
_cell.length_b   1.000
_cell.length_c   1.000
_cell.angle_alpha   90.00
_cell.angle_beta   90.00
_cell.angle_gamma   90.00
#
_symmetry.space_group_name_H-M   'P 1'
#
loop_
_entity.id
_entity.type
_entity.pdbx_description
1 polymer ?
#
loop_
_entity_poly.entity_id
_entity_poly.type
_entity_poly.pdbx_seq_one_letter_code
_entity_poly.pdbx_strand_id
1 'polypeptide(L)'
;VGEALAQFCADGRLRLLFNCAGVLRFGRFEEVALEDHARLLAINLQGVLNCCHAAFPFLRATPQAQVLNMGSASGLYGVPEMAVYSASKFAVRGLTEALELEWRRHGIRVADLMPPFVRTPMVAGQAYQPPVLRRLGLRLDAEDIAEAAWRHAHSRRVHRPVGGLFTALYWAGQLSPPWVNRAVMAWLSRG
;
A
#
# COMPACT_ATOMS: atom_id res chain seq x y z
N VAL A 1 15.46 -12.60 -0.96
CA VAL A 1 14.92 -11.70 -2.01
C VAL A 1 15.94 -11.57 -3.14
N GLY A 2 17.18 -11.18 -2.87
CA GLY A 2 18.19 -10.96 -3.90
C GLY A 2 18.42 -12.17 -4.80
N GLU A 3 18.65 -13.35 -4.23
CA GLU A 3 18.84 -14.60 -4.98
C GLU A 3 17.63 -14.96 -5.84
N ALA A 4 16.40 -14.84 -5.28
CA ALA A 4 15.18 -15.14 -6.02
C ALA A 4 14.99 -14.18 -7.21
N LEU A 5 15.31 -12.89 -7.04
CA LEU A 5 15.25 -11.91 -8.13
C LEU A 5 16.34 -12.19 -9.18
N ALA A 6 17.57 -12.51 -8.78
CA ALA A 6 18.63 -12.85 -9.70
C ALA A 6 18.29 -14.11 -10.54
N GLN A 7 17.68 -15.11 -9.90
CA GLN A 7 17.22 -16.30 -10.59
C GLN A 7 16.05 -16.01 -11.55
N PHE A 8 15.07 -15.20 -11.12
CA PHE A 8 13.92 -14.80 -11.95
C PHE A 8 14.35 -13.93 -13.13
N CYS A 9 15.30 -13.02 -12.92
CA CYS A 9 15.83 -12.11 -13.91
C CYS A 9 17.13 -12.63 -14.55
N ALA A 10 17.20 -13.91 -14.89
CA ALA A 10 18.40 -14.53 -15.48
C ALA A 10 18.86 -13.88 -16.78
N ASP A 11 17.95 -13.22 -17.52
CA ASP A 11 18.22 -12.41 -18.70
C ASP A 11 18.69 -10.98 -18.37
N GLY A 12 18.84 -10.64 -17.09
CA GLY A 12 19.24 -9.31 -16.61
C GLY A 12 18.15 -8.24 -16.63
N ARG A 13 16.88 -8.61 -16.89
CA ARG A 13 15.78 -7.66 -17.11
C ARG A 13 14.61 -7.89 -16.15
N LEU A 14 13.95 -6.78 -15.77
CA LEU A 14 12.70 -6.79 -15.02
C LEU A 14 11.79 -5.64 -15.49
N ARG A 15 10.64 -5.99 -16.07
CA ARG A 15 9.69 -4.99 -16.59
C ARG A 15 8.80 -4.41 -15.51
N LEU A 16 8.32 -5.23 -14.59
CA LEU A 16 7.42 -4.85 -13.50
C LEU A 16 7.81 -5.55 -12.21
N LEU A 17 8.07 -4.77 -11.17
CA LEU A 17 8.07 -5.24 -9.79
C LEU A 17 6.74 -4.86 -9.14
N PHE A 18 5.95 -5.85 -8.71
CA PHE A 18 4.72 -5.61 -7.95
C PHE A 18 4.90 -6.05 -6.50
N ASN A 19 5.09 -5.09 -5.60
CA ASN A 19 5.19 -5.30 -4.16
C ASN A 19 3.79 -5.42 -3.55
N CYS A 20 3.22 -6.62 -3.55
CA CYS A 20 1.86 -6.90 -3.09
C CYS A 20 1.80 -7.56 -1.71
N ALA A 21 2.88 -8.24 -1.29
CA ALA A 21 2.92 -8.93 -0.01
C ALA A 21 2.66 -7.96 1.16
N GLY A 22 1.86 -8.41 2.14
CA GLY A 22 1.58 -7.61 3.32
C GLY A 22 0.78 -8.40 4.35
N VAL A 23 0.78 -7.89 5.57
CA VAL A 23 0.00 -8.42 6.69
C VAL A 23 -0.71 -7.27 7.40
N LEU A 24 -1.77 -7.62 8.14
CA LEU A 24 -2.59 -6.71 8.91
C LEU A 24 -2.83 -7.30 10.30
N ARG A 25 -2.84 -6.45 11.32
CA ARG A 25 -3.29 -6.79 12.66
C ARG A 25 -4.24 -5.70 13.14
N PHE A 26 -5.47 -6.06 13.48
CA PHE A 26 -6.42 -5.19 14.17
C PHE A 26 -6.25 -5.32 15.67
N GLY A 27 -6.42 -4.21 16.38
CA GLY A 27 -6.38 -4.14 17.83
C GLY A 27 -5.89 -2.79 18.31
N ARG A 28 -6.19 -2.45 19.57
CA ARG A 28 -5.65 -1.27 20.21
C ARG A 28 -4.14 -1.41 20.31
N PHE A 29 -3.44 -0.31 20.16
CA PHE A 29 -1.98 -0.30 20.06
C PHE A 29 -1.32 -1.01 21.26
N GLU A 30 -1.80 -0.73 22.45
CA GLU A 30 -1.30 -1.28 23.72
C GLU A 30 -1.66 -2.75 23.96
N GLU A 31 -2.67 -3.28 23.23
CA GLU A 31 -3.15 -4.66 23.36
C GLU A 31 -2.50 -5.63 22.35
N VAL A 32 -1.88 -5.09 21.30
CA VAL A 32 -1.18 -5.90 20.29
C VAL A 32 0.28 -6.08 20.72
N ALA A 33 0.76 -7.32 20.68
CA ALA A 33 2.14 -7.64 21.05
C ALA A 33 3.15 -6.87 20.20
N LEU A 34 4.25 -6.43 20.82
CA LEU A 34 5.31 -5.68 20.14
C LEU A 34 5.93 -6.49 18.99
N GLU A 35 6.01 -7.79 19.15
CA GLU A 35 6.51 -8.74 18.14
C GLU A 35 5.62 -8.75 16.89
N ASP A 36 4.28 -8.65 17.04
CA ASP A 36 3.34 -8.54 15.94
C ASP A 36 3.52 -7.21 15.21
N HIS A 37 3.75 -6.12 15.94
CA HIS A 37 4.06 -4.81 15.35
C HIS A 37 5.38 -4.85 14.57
N ALA A 38 6.43 -5.44 15.13
CA ALA A 38 7.73 -5.59 14.49
C ALA A 38 7.62 -6.45 13.22
N ARG A 39 6.92 -7.58 13.30
CA ARG A 39 6.66 -8.46 12.15
C ARG A 39 5.90 -7.74 11.03
N LEU A 40 4.91 -6.93 11.39
CA LEU A 40 4.15 -6.16 10.42
C LEU A 40 5.05 -5.17 9.66
N LEU A 41 5.91 -4.43 10.37
CA LEU A 41 6.86 -3.50 9.75
C LEU A 41 7.89 -4.25 8.89
N ALA A 42 8.40 -5.39 9.37
CA ALA A 42 9.36 -6.20 8.62
C ALA A 42 8.77 -6.69 7.29
N ILE A 43 7.49 -7.06 7.24
CA ILE A 43 6.85 -7.53 6.01
C ILE A 43 6.44 -6.34 5.14
N ASN A 44 5.65 -5.40 5.69
CA ASN A 44 4.99 -4.35 4.91
C ASN A 44 5.92 -3.25 4.42
N LEU A 45 7.01 -2.99 5.15
CA LEU A 45 7.96 -1.93 4.82
C LEU A 45 9.33 -2.47 4.43
N GLN A 46 10.00 -3.23 5.34
CA GLN A 46 11.33 -3.75 5.05
C GLN A 46 11.32 -4.69 3.84
N GLY A 47 10.25 -5.49 3.67
CA GLY A 47 10.06 -6.32 2.49
C GLY A 47 10.04 -5.51 1.19
N VAL A 48 9.30 -4.39 1.16
CA VAL A 48 9.26 -3.48 0.00
C VAL A 48 10.62 -2.85 -0.28
N LEU A 49 11.32 -2.37 0.76
CA LEU A 49 12.69 -1.83 0.64
C LEU A 49 13.64 -2.86 0.04
N ASN A 50 13.64 -4.08 0.56
CA ASN A 50 14.50 -5.16 0.09
C ASN A 50 14.23 -5.50 -1.39
N CYS A 51 12.94 -5.58 -1.78
CA CYS A 51 12.56 -5.87 -3.16
C CYS A 51 12.96 -4.73 -4.10
N CYS A 52 12.67 -3.48 -3.75
CA CYS A 52 13.06 -2.32 -4.56
C CYS A 52 14.58 -2.24 -4.74
N HIS A 53 15.35 -2.39 -3.65
CA HIS A 53 16.80 -2.31 -3.70
C HIS A 53 17.41 -3.43 -4.56
N ALA A 54 16.97 -4.68 -4.36
CA ALA A 54 17.49 -5.82 -5.10
C ALA A 54 17.05 -5.82 -6.58
N ALA A 55 15.87 -5.27 -6.89
CA ALA A 55 15.35 -5.21 -8.26
C ALA A 55 15.95 -4.06 -9.10
N PHE A 56 16.51 -3.04 -8.46
CA PHE A 56 16.98 -1.83 -9.14
C PHE A 56 17.92 -2.08 -10.34
N PRO A 57 18.95 -2.95 -10.27
CA PRO A 57 19.82 -3.21 -11.41
C PRO A 57 19.06 -3.74 -12.64
N PHE A 58 18.12 -4.64 -12.44
CA PHE A 58 17.31 -5.26 -13.50
C PHE A 58 16.29 -4.29 -14.09
N LEU A 59 15.64 -3.48 -13.23
CA LEU A 59 14.73 -2.43 -13.65
C LEU A 59 15.46 -1.38 -14.50
N ARG A 60 16.65 -0.95 -14.08
CA ARG A 60 17.46 0.02 -14.80
C ARG A 60 17.91 -0.48 -16.18
N ALA A 61 18.12 -1.79 -16.31
CA ALA A 61 18.50 -2.42 -17.58
C ALA A 61 17.30 -2.61 -18.54
N THR A 62 16.08 -2.33 -18.07
CA THR A 62 14.85 -2.60 -18.84
C THR A 62 14.15 -1.30 -19.25
N PRO A 63 13.98 -1.03 -20.54
CA PRO A 63 13.23 0.15 -20.99
C PRO A 63 11.80 0.18 -20.45
N GLN A 64 11.35 1.36 -20.01
CA GLN A 64 10.00 1.56 -19.45
C GLN A 64 9.69 0.63 -18.26
N ALA A 65 10.67 0.25 -17.48
CA ALA A 65 10.48 -0.55 -16.27
C ALA A 65 9.67 0.21 -15.23
N GLN A 66 9.01 -0.55 -14.34
CA GLN A 66 8.18 0.07 -13.32
C GLN A 66 8.12 -0.74 -12.03
N VAL A 67 7.86 -0.01 -10.95
CA VAL A 67 7.50 -0.56 -9.64
C VAL A 67 6.07 -0.15 -9.33
N LEU A 68 5.27 -1.11 -8.89
CA LEU A 68 3.94 -0.88 -8.34
C LEU A 68 3.90 -1.37 -6.90
N ASN A 69 3.64 -0.47 -5.96
CA ASN A 69 3.54 -0.79 -4.54
C ASN A 69 2.08 -0.94 -4.12
N MET A 70 1.77 -1.96 -3.32
CA MET A 70 0.48 -2.08 -2.68
C MET A 70 0.40 -1.14 -1.47
N GLY A 71 -0.11 0.06 -1.70
CA GLY A 71 -0.46 1.02 -0.68
C GLY A 71 -1.74 0.64 0.08
N SER A 72 -2.44 1.63 0.60
CA SER A 72 -3.75 1.50 1.27
C SER A 72 -4.37 2.87 1.48
N ALA A 73 -5.69 2.93 1.64
CA ALA A 73 -6.39 4.09 2.19
C ALA A 73 -5.81 4.53 3.56
N SER A 74 -5.31 3.58 4.36
CA SER A 74 -4.64 3.84 5.64
C SER A 74 -3.29 4.58 5.51
N GLY A 75 -2.77 4.79 4.31
CA GLY A 75 -1.62 5.66 4.03
C GLY A 75 -1.99 7.14 3.84
N LEU A 76 -3.27 7.51 4.03
CA LEU A 76 -3.73 8.91 3.94
C LEU A 76 -4.02 9.52 5.31
N TYR A 77 -4.50 8.71 6.22
CA TYR A 77 -4.79 9.08 7.59
C TYR A 77 -4.61 7.89 8.52
N GLY A 78 -4.04 8.13 9.72
CA GLY A 78 -3.87 7.09 10.74
C GLY A 78 -5.24 6.57 11.22
N VAL A 79 -5.46 5.27 11.06
CA VAL A 79 -6.72 4.62 11.43
C VAL A 79 -6.57 4.04 12.83
N PRO A 80 -7.45 4.41 13.81
CA PRO A 80 -7.49 3.77 15.13
C PRO A 80 -7.58 2.25 15.01
N GLU A 81 -6.92 1.55 15.94
CA GLU A 81 -6.85 0.08 15.99
C GLU A 81 -6.10 -0.56 14.80
N MET A 82 -5.43 0.30 14.01
CA MET A 82 -4.54 -0.08 12.89
C MET A 82 -3.30 0.82 12.87
N ALA A 83 -2.83 1.32 14.00
CA ALA A 83 -1.79 2.35 14.08
C ALA A 83 -0.52 1.97 13.32
N VAL A 84 0.06 0.80 13.61
CA VAL A 84 1.32 0.35 12.98
C VAL A 84 1.10 -0.04 11.51
N TYR A 85 -0.07 -0.60 11.17
CA TYR A 85 -0.41 -0.83 9.77
C TYR A 85 -0.47 0.49 8.99
N SER A 86 -1.17 1.50 9.53
CA SER A 86 -1.22 2.83 8.93
C SER A 86 0.19 3.41 8.77
N ALA A 87 1.02 3.36 9.81
CA ALA A 87 2.41 3.83 9.75
C ALA A 87 3.19 3.15 8.61
N SER A 88 3.06 1.82 8.46
CA SER A 88 3.70 1.08 7.36
C SER A 88 3.24 1.56 5.99
N LYS A 89 1.94 1.87 5.82
CA LYS A 89 1.39 2.31 4.53
C LYS A 89 1.70 3.77 4.22
N PHE A 90 1.83 4.63 5.23
CA PHE A 90 2.40 5.97 5.07
C PHE A 90 3.86 5.90 4.61
N ALA A 91 4.66 5.03 5.23
CA ALA A 91 6.06 4.84 4.84
C ALA A 91 6.20 4.34 3.40
N VAL A 92 5.38 3.36 2.96
CA VAL A 92 5.36 2.87 1.58
C VAL A 92 4.96 3.98 0.61
N ARG A 93 4.00 4.83 0.96
CA ARG A 93 3.61 5.97 0.14
C ARG A 93 4.74 6.97 -0.02
N GLY A 94 5.37 7.42 1.09
CA GLY A 94 6.51 8.34 1.05
C GLY A 94 7.68 7.78 0.26
N LEU A 95 7.98 6.48 0.41
CA LEU A 95 8.98 5.78 -0.40
C LEU A 95 8.62 5.80 -1.89
N THR A 96 7.35 5.57 -2.23
CA THR A 96 6.88 5.61 -3.63
C THR A 96 7.10 6.99 -4.25
N GLU A 97 6.73 8.06 -3.54
CA GLU A 97 6.88 9.44 -3.98
C GLU A 97 8.36 9.80 -4.21
N ALA A 98 9.23 9.43 -3.25
CA ALA A 98 10.67 9.69 -3.34
C ALA A 98 11.32 8.93 -4.51
N LEU A 99 11.08 7.61 -4.59
CA LEU A 99 11.66 6.78 -5.65
C LEU A 99 11.12 7.13 -7.05
N GLU A 100 9.87 7.61 -7.16
CA GLU A 100 9.35 8.10 -8.44
C GLU A 100 10.19 9.24 -8.99
N LEU A 101 10.58 10.18 -8.15
CA LEU A 101 11.42 11.31 -8.53
C LEU A 101 12.89 10.90 -8.76
N GLU A 102 13.45 10.10 -7.86
CA GLU A 102 14.85 9.65 -7.94
C GLU A 102 15.11 8.76 -9.16
N TRP A 103 14.19 7.84 -9.46
CA TRP A 103 14.38 6.83 -10.50
C TRP A 103 13.89 7.25 -11.89
N ARG A 104 13.22 8.40 -11.99
CA ARG A 104 12.83 9.01 -13.26
C ARG A 104 14.02 9.20 -14.21
N ARG A 105 15.19 9.57 -13.67
CA ARG A 105 16.44 9.71 -14.46
C ARG A 105 16.90 8.39 -15.09
N HIS A 106 16.42 7.26 -14.61
CA HIS A 106 16.70 5.92 -15.14
C HIS A 106 15.57 5.38 -16.02
N GLY A 107 14.53 6.19 -16.28
CA GLY A 107 13.37 5.76 -17.05
C GLY A 107 12.47 4.76 -16.31
N ILE A 108 12.66 4.61 -14.99
CA ILE A 108 11.86 3.71 -14.14
C ILE A 108 10.70 4.51 -13.54
N ARG A 109 9.48 4.03 -13.73
CA ARG A 109 8.29 4.58 -13.10
C ARG A 109 8.04 3.89 -11.76
N VAL A 110 7.75 4.65 -10.70
CA VAL A 110 7.33 4.11 -9.41
C VAL A 110 5.94 4.66 -9.07
N ALA A 111 5.04 3.78 -8.64
CA ALA A 111 3.65 4.13 -8.36
C ALA A 111 3.08 3.25 -7.25
N ASP A 112 1.95 3.65 -6.68
CA ASP A 112 1.20 2.82 -5.74
C ASP A 112 -0.29 2.70 -6.08
N LEU A 113 -0.87 1.61 -5.58
CA LEU A 113 -2.29 1.34 -5.61
C LEU A 113 -2.83 1.49 -4.18
N MET A 114 -3.90 2.26 -4.01
CA MET A 114 -4.44 2.60 -2.69
C MET A 114 -5.86 2.06 -2.55
N PRO A 115 -6.03 0.76 -2.23
CA PRO A 115 -7.34 0.20 -1.97
C PRO A 115 -7.86 0.62 -0.59
N PRO A 116 -9.19 0.75 -0.42
CA PRO A 116 -9.85 0.71 0.88
C PRO A 116 -9.85 -0.72 1.43
N PHE A 117 -10.74 -1.05 2.36
CA PHE A 117 -10.91 -2.44 2.79
C PHE A 117 -11.38 -3.34 1.64
N VAL A 118 -10.68 -4.47 1.48
CA VAL A 118 -10.92 -5.46 0.43
C VAL A 118 -11.30 -6.79 1.07
N ARG A 119 -12.22 -7.50 0.47
CA ARG A 119 -12.66 -8.83 0.90
C ARG A 119 -11.55 -9.85 0.61
N THR A 120 -10.75 -10.12 1.63
CA THR A 120 -9.58 -11.01 1.53
C THR A 120 -9.46 -11.86 2.80
N PRO A 121 -8.76 -13.02 2.74
CA PRO A 121 -8.43 -13.80 3.93
C PRO A 121 -7.68 -12.99 4.99
N MET A 122 -6.89 -11.99 4.60
CA MET A 122 -6.19 -11.08 5.51
C MET A 122 -7.14 -10.34 6.45
N VAL A 123 -8.30 -9.90 5.96
CA VAL A 123 -9.32 -9.20 6.76
C VAL A 123 -10.23 -10.20 7.46
N ALA A 124 -10.67 -11.25 6.77
CA ALA A 124 -11.58 -12.25 7.32
C ALA A 124 -10.96 -13.06 8.47
N GLY A 125 -9.65 -13.31 8.42
CA GLY A 125 -8.90 -14.07 9.44
C GLY A 125 -8.60 -13.30 10.73
N GLN A 126 -9.09 -12.05 10.90
CA GLN A 126 -8.89 -11.27 12.11
C GLN A 126 -9.95 -11.60 13.15
N ALA A 127 -9.53 -11.88 14.39
CA ALA A 127 -10.44 -12.16 15.51
C ALA A 127 -11.29 -10.94 15.91
N TYR A 128 -10.81 -9.75 15.63
CA TYR A 128 -11.45 -8.48 15.94
C TYR A 128 -11.66 -7.66 14.66
N GLN A 129 -12.77 -6.93 14.61
CA GLN A 129 -13.08 -6.02 13.51
C GLN A 129 -13.33 -4.60 14.04
N PRO A 130 -12.52 -3.60 13.66
CA PRO A 130 -12.66 -2.24 14.13
C PRO A 130 -13.95 -1.57 13.60
N PRO A 131 -14.51 -0.58 14.32
CA PRO A 131 -15.73 0.12 13.92
C PRO A 131 -15.67 0.73 12.52
N VAL A 132 -14.50 1.23 12.11
CA VAL A 132 -14.29 1.79 10.76
C VAL A 132 -14.54 0.76 9.66
N LEU A 133 -14.13 -0.50 9.84
CA LEU A 133 -14.40 -1.58 8.90
C LEU A 133 -15.90 -1.88 8.80
N ARG A 134 -16.59 -1.95 9.94
CA ARG A 134 -18.04 -2.20 9.97
C ARG A 134 -18.84 -1.09 9.26
N ARG A 135 -18.39 0.18 9.39
CA ARG A 135 -19.05 1.35 8.78
C ARG A 135 -18.79 1.48 7.29
N LEU A 136 -17.55 1.28 6.86
CA LEU A 136 -17.19 1.39 5.45
C LEU A 136 -17.56 0.14 4.64
N GLY A 137 -17.55 -1.04 5.29
CA GLY A 137 -17.83 -2.32 4.68
C GLY A 137 -16.75 -2.82 3.74
N LEU A 138 -16.96 -4.02 3.21
CA LEU A 138 -16.11 -4.67 2.22
C LEU A 138 -16.84 -4.66 0.86
N ARG A 139 -16.47 -3.73 -0.01
CA ARG A 139 -17.14 -3.51 -1.31
C ARG A 139 -16.35 -4.04 -2.50
N LEU A 140 -15.06 -4.24 -2.33
CA LEU A 140 -14.14 -4.70 -3.37
C LEU A 140 -13.61 -6.09 -3.01
N ASP A 141 -13.26 -6.85 -4.02
CA ASP A 141 -12.58 -8.14 -3.92
C ASP A 141 -11.19 -8.12 -4.55
N ALA A 142 -10.53 -9.29 -4.61
CA ALA A 142 -9.18 -9.39 -5.12
C ALA A 142 -9.10 -9.12 -6.63
N GLU A 143 -10.14 -9.50 -7.37
CA GLU A 143 -10.27 -9.30 -8.81
C GLU A 143 -10.35 -7.81 -9.15
N ASP A 144 -11.14 -7.04 -8.42
CA ASP A 144 -11.22 -5.57 -8.57
C ASP A 144 -9.85 -4.91 -8.41
N ILE A 145 -9.07 -5.41 -7.43
CA ILE A 145 -7.72 -4.89 -7.15
C ILE A 145 -6.73 -5.31 -8.24
N ALA A 146 -6.81 -6.54 -8.72
CA ALA A 146 -5.97 -7.03 -9.82
C ALA A 146 -6.21 -6.22 -11.10
N GLU A 147 -7.49 -5.96 -11.44
CA GLU A 147 -7.83 -5.12 -12.58
C GLU A 147 -7.36 -3.68 -12.41
N ALA A 148 -7.52 -3.11 -11.22
CA ALA A 148 -7.04 -1.78 -10.92
C ALA A 148 -5.51 -1.68 -11.02
N ALA A 149 -4.78 -2.71 -10.55
CA ALA A 149 -3.32 -2.81 -10.67
C ALA A 149 -2.88 -2.88 -12.14
N TRP A 150 -3.54 -3.74 -12.93
CA TRP A 150 -3.28 -3.85 -14.36
C TRP A 150 -3.48 -2.52 -15.09
N ARG A 151 -4.61 -1.86 -14.88
CA ARG A 151 -4.89 -0.53 -15.46
C ARG A 151 -3.91 0.53 -14.98
N HIS A 152 -3.46 0.43 -13.73
CA HIS A 152 -2.51 1.38 -13.16
C HIS A 152 -1.11 1.19 -13.72
N ALA A 153 -0.68 -0.04 -14.01
CA ALA A 153 0.56 -0.34 -14.69
C ALA A 153 0.66 0.33 -16.08
N HIS A 154 -0.50 0.65 -16.72
CA HIS A 154 -0.58 1.34 -18.00
C HIS A 154 -0.92 2.85 -17.88
N SER A 155 -0.92 3.41 -16.66
CA SER A 155 -1.21 4.83 -16.42
C SER A 155 0.07 5.60 -16.11
N ARG A 156 -0.02 6.94 -16.09
CA ARG A 156 1.11 7.82 -15.68
C ARG A 156 0.95 8.39 -14.27
N ARG A 157 -0.09 8.02 -13.55
CA ARG A 157 -0.34 8.54 -12.19
C ARG A 157 0.59 7.85 -11.20
N VAL A 158 1.06 8.57 -10.19
CA VAL A 158 1.85 8.00 -9.09
C VAL A 158 0.92 7.25 -8.14
N HIS A 159 -0.12 7.91 -7.66
CA HIS A 159 -1.10 7.34 -6.72
C HIS A 159 -2.40 6.98 -7.41
N ARG A 160 -2.94 5.80 -7.10
CA ARG A 160 -4.24 5.38 -7.60
C ARG A 160 -5.14 4.89 -6.47
N PRO A 161 -6.07 5.73 -5.99
CA PRO A 161 -7.17 5.26 -5.14
C PRO A 161 -8.06 4.29 -5.94
N VAL A 162 -8.56 3.23 -5.29
CA VAL A 162 -9.39 2.18 -5.91
C VAL A 162 -10.82 2.26 -5.39
N GLY A 163 -11.77 2.18 -6.31
CA GLY A 163 -13.20 2.30 -6.03
C GLY A 163 -13.70 3.75 -6.04
N GLY A 164 -14.90 3.95 -6.60
CA GLY A 164 -15.45 5.29 -6.85
C GLY A 164 -15.64 6.12 -5.57
N LEU A 165 -16.25 5.52 -4.54
CA LEU A 165 -16.44 6.19 -3.25
C LEU A 165 -15.10 6.61 -2.62
N PHE A 166 -14.14 5.69 -2.57
CA PHE A 166 -12.84 6.01 -1.97
C PHE A 166 -12.08 7.04 -2.80
N THR A 167 -12.18 7.00 -4.12
CA THR A 167 -11.57 8.03 -4.99
C THR A 167 -12.14 9.42 -4.72
N ALA A 168 -13.46 9.52 -4.53
CA ALA A 168 -14.09 10.80 -4.15
C ALA A 168 -13.62 11.28 -2.77
N LEU A 169 -13.56 10.39 -1.77
CA LEU A 169 -13.05 10.69 -0.44
C LEU A 169 -11.57 11.06 -0.44
N TYR A 170 -10.77 10.43 -1.29
CA TYR A 170 -9.36 10.77 -1.47
C TYR A 170 -9.20 12.24 -1.89
N TRP A 171 -9.87 12.65 -2.94
CA TRP A 171 -9.77 14.03 -3.44
C TRP A 171 -10.36 15.05 -2.47
N ALA A 172 -11.52 14.73 -1.87
CA ALA A 172 -12.09 15.57 -0.83
C ALA A 172 -11.14 15.75 0.37
N GLY A 173 -10.49 14.67 0.82
CA GLY A 173 -9.53 14.70 1.91
C GLY A 173 -8.27 15.51 1.60
N GLN A 174 -7.79 15.48 0.34
CA GLN A 174 -6.63 16.29 -0.08
C GLN A 174 -6.92 17.80 -0.08
N LEU A 175 -8.17 18.17 -0.31
CA LEU A 175 -8.61 19.57 -0.32
C LEU A 175 -9.10 20.06 1.04
N SER A 176 -9.30 19.15 2.00
CA SER A 176 -9.84 19.46 3.32
C SER A 176 -8.75 19.86 4.32
N PRO A 177 -9.01 20.80 5.22
CA PRO A 177 -8.11 21.07 6.34
C PRO A 177 -7.91 19.81 7.21
N PRO A 178 -6.76 19.65 7.87
CA PRO A 178 -6.44 18.44 8.66
C PRO A 178 -7.47 18.12 9.75
N TRP A 179 -8.12 19.13 10.35
CA TRP A 179 -9.14 18.92 11.37
C TRP A 179 -10.41 18.24 10.84
N VAL A 180 -10.75 18.44 9.56
CA VAL A 180 -11.88 17.74 8.91
C VAL A 180 -11.56 16.24 8.79
N ASN A 181 -10.39 15.89 8.26
CA ASN A 181 -9.97 14.51 8.15
C ASN A 181 -9.93 13.80 9.51
N ARG A 182 -9.44 14.53 10.55
CA ARG A 182 -9.46 14.04 11.94
C ARG A 182 -10.89 13.81 12.43
N ALA A 183 -11.81 14.74 12.20
CA ALA A 183 -13.20 14.62 12.64
C ALA A 183 -13.90 13.44 11.96
N VAL A 184 -13.71 13.27 10.65
CA VAL A 184 -14.25 12.16 9.87
C VAL A 184 -13.72 10.82 10.40
N MET A 185 -12.41 10.72 10.62
CA MET A 185 -11.81 9.48 11.14
C MET A 185 -12.28 9.20 12.56
N ALA A 186 -12.36 10.21 13.43
CA ALA A 186 -12.89 10.05 14.79
C ALA A 186 -14.34 9.58 14.78
N TRP A 187 -15.17 10.08 13.86
CA TRP A 187 -16.54 9.61 13.69
C TRP A 187 -16.61 8.16 13.18
N LEU A 188 -15.82 7.82 12.16
CA LEU A 188 -15.76 6.47 11.59
C LEU A 188 -15.29 5.42 12.62
N SER A 189 -14.47 5.82 13.58
CA SER A 189 -13.85 4.92 14.58
C SER A 189 -14.59 4.86 15.93
N ARG A 190 -15.72 5.56 16.10
CA ARG A 190 -16.54 5.43 17.30
C ARG A 190 -17.16 4.04 17.36
N GLY A 191 -17.01 3.35 18.51
CA GLY A 191 -17.64 2.07 18.83
C GLY A 191 -19.14 2.20 19.03
#